data_2d31b98d2041234dd04292554bb47015
#
_entry.id   2d31b98d2041234dd04292554bb47015
#
_cell.length_a   1.000
_cell.length_b   1.000
_cell.length_c   1.000
_cell.angle_alpha   90.00
_cell.angle_beta   90.00
_cell.angle_gamma   90.00
#
_symmetry.space_group_name_H-M   'P 1'
#
loop_
_entity.id
_entity.type
_entity.pdbx_description
1 polymer ?
#
loop_
_entity_poly.entity_id
_entity_poly.type
_entity_poly.pdbx_seq_one_letter_code
_entity_poly.pdbx_strand_id
1 'polypeptide(L)'
;MTTESNPSFTSEPNASLQTGVDHWSALLQNSESELAKAQAEIDAIAYDLYGLEGDDRAAIEAMLQSSDAEADDGDADGQDENLTSADPAKLTSELLDYCVGVAFGRWDIRYATGEKAAPPEPDPFEALPLCAPGMLQNAEGLPAKPNEVDAGYPIRISWEGILVDDSTHEEDLYKRVLEALTLMWGEQAGSIEQEACDFLGVRSLRDYFAEKKAGGRYFKEHLSRFSKSRRKAPLYWPISTESGTYTLWLYYPRLSTNTLYSAVTQFIEPKQTEVQENFAKLNAKQARTKAEDKELEHAHLLVAELATLRESLLEIAQFWKPDLNDGVQITAAPLWKHFRLKPWQKTLKDTWGKLENGNFDWAHLAHSIWPKRVIQKCIDDRSLAIAHGHDEALWAETTDATGKSKWQTRQNAEAIAEELISQQTV
;
A
#
# COMPACT_ATOMS: atom_id res chain seq x y z
N MET A 1 11.80 -13.81 -34.64
CA MET A 1 11.28 -12.70 -33.86
C MET A 1 12.36 -12.39 -32.84
N THR A 2 13.03 -11.27 -33.01
CA THR A 2 14.12 -10.82 -32.15
C THR A 2 13.51 -10.23 -30.91
N THR A 3 13.76 -10.87 -29.77
CA THR A 3 13.45 -10.36 -28.45
C THR A 3 14.28 -9.10 -28.21
N GLU A 4 13.71 -7.93 -28.47
CA GLU A 4 14.27 -6.69 -27.98
C GLU A 4 14.11 -6.70 -26.46
N SER A 5 15.26 -6.79 -25.77
CA SER A 5 15.36 -6.69 -24.32
C SER A 5 14.79 -5.35 -23.89
N ASN A 6 13.81 -5.40 -22.98
CA ASN A 6 13.25 -4.23 -22.29
C ASN A 6 14.39 -3.33 -21.78
N PRO A 7 14.54 -2.08 -22.24
CA PRO A 7 15.63 -1.24 -21.79
C PRO A 7 15.42 -0.88 -20.34
N SER A 8 16.41 -1.19 -19.51
CA SER A 8 16.46 -0.69 -18.14
C SER A 8 16.41 0.85 -18.16
N PHE A 9 15.70 1.47 -17.22
CA PHE A 9 15.57 2.92 -17.07
C PHE A 9 16.92 3.67 -16.99
N THR A 10 18.02 2.91 -16.85
CA THR A 10 19.40 3.37 -16.64
C THR A 10 20.35 3.03 -17.78
N SER A 11 19.86 2.68 -18.99
CA SER A 11 20.73 2.24 -20.08
C SER A 11 21.70 3.32 -20.62
N GLU A 12 21.50 4.58 -20.22
CA GLU A 12 22.47 5.65 -20.44
C GLU A 12 22.88 6.27 -19.08
N PRO A 13 24.16 6.27 -18.71
CA PRO A 13 24.64 6.74 -17.41
C PRO A 13 24.42 8.25 -17.14
N ASN A 14 23.69 8.95 -17.99
CA ASN A 14 23.40 10.40 -17.90
C ASN A 14 21.93 10.73 -18.21
N ALA A 15 21.01 9.78 -18.13
CA ALA A 15 19.61 10.05 -18.45
C ALA A 15 18.92 10.88 -17.36
N SER A 16 18.38 12.05 -17.73
CA SER A 16 17.49 12.86 -16.88
C SER A 16 16.13 12.17 -16.72
N LEU A 17 15.32 12.60 -15.76
CA LEU A 17 13.92 12.14 -15.64
C LEU A 17 13.13 12.47 -16.91
N GLN A 18 13.38 13.66 -17.52
CA GLN A 18 12.74 14.05 -18.77
C GLN A 18 13.03 13.03 -19.90
N THR A 19 14.29 12.59 -20.02
CA THR A 19 14.67 11.54 -21.00
C THR A 19 13.89 10.25 -20.74
N GLY A 20 13.72 9.87 -19.49
CA GLY A 20 12.91 8.71 -19.11
C GLY A 20 11.42 8.87 -19.47
N VAL A 21 10.85 10.04 -19.24
CA VAL A 21 9.47 10.38 -19.62
C VAL A 21 9.27 10.32 -21.14
N ASP A 22 10.20 10.89 -21.91
CA ASP A 22 10.15 10.89 -23.36
C ASP A 22 10.24 9.47 -23.93
N HIS A 23 11.15 8.66 -23.39
CA HIS A 23 11.29 7.25 -23.75
C HIS A 23 10.02 6.45 -23.44
N TRP A 24 9.46 6.61 -22.24
CA TRP A 24 8.22 5.95 -21.83
C TRP A 24 7.04 6.35 -22.71
N SER A 25 6.93 7.64 -23.05
CA SER A 25 5.91 8.15 -23.96
C SER A 25 6.01 7.50 -25.35
N ALA A 26 7.23 7.32 -25.87
CA ALA A 26 7.45 6.64 -27.15
C ALA A 26 7.08 5.16 -27.09
N LEU A 27 7.38 4.46 -26.00
CA LEU A 27 6.98 3.07 -25.79
C LEU A 27 5.46 2.91 -25.73
N LEU A 28 4.75 3.78 -25.00
CA LEU A 28 3.29 3.77 -24.93
C LEU A 28 2.66 3.95 -26.32
N GLN A 29 3.10 4.95 -27.07
CA GLN A 29 2.60 5.20 -28.44
C GLN A 29 2.84 4.00 -29.38
N ASN A 30 4.01 3.36 -29.26
CA ASN A 30 4.29 2.16 -30.05
C ASN A 30 3.36 1.00 -29.68
N SER A 31 3.18 0.75 -28.36
CA SER A 31 2.30 -0.30 -27.87
C SER A 31 0.83 -0.08 -28.26
N GLU A 32 0.34 1.16 -28.19
CA GLU A 32 -1.01 1.50 -28.70
C GLU A 32 -1.16 1.26 -30.19
N SER A 33 -0.14 1.62 -30.98
CA SER A 33 -0.14 1.34 -32.41
C SER A 33 -0.16 -0.16 -32.72
N GLU A 34 0.57 -0.97 -31.97
CA GLU A 34 0.57 -2.43 -32.12
C GLU A 34 -0.76 -3.05 -31.68
N LEU A 35 -1.33 -2.58 -30.57
CA LEU A 35 -2.66 -3.00 -30.10
C LEU A 35 -3.74 -2.68 -31.13
N ALA A 36 -3.73 -1.46 -31.69
CA ALA A 36 -4.69 -1.07 -32.72
C ALA A 36 -4.59 -1.94 -34.00
N LYS A 37 -3.37 -2.30 -34.38
CA LYS A 37 -3.14 -3.22 -35.50
C LYS A 37 -3.65 -4.62 -35.21
N ALA A 38 -3.32 -5.16 -34.04
CA ALA A 38 -3.78 -6.49 -33.61
C ALA A 38 -5.31 -6.54 -33.51
N GLN A 39 -5.94 -5.49 -32.97
CA GLN A 39 -7.41 -5.40 -32.92
C GLN A 39 -8.02 -5.38 -34.32
N ALA A 40 -7.46 -4.59 -35.25
CA ALA A 40 -7.95 -4.54 -36.62
C ALA A 40 -7.81 -5.89 -37.36
N GLU A 41 -6.72 -6.65 -37.09
CA GLU A 41 -6.56 -8.00 -37.62
C GLU A 41 -7.59 -8.97 -37.06
N ILE A 42 -7.85 -8.92 -35.73
CA ILE A 42 -8.86 -9.75 -35.08
C ILE A 42 -10.25 -9.44 -35.65
N ASP A 43 -10.58 -8.17 -35.79
CA ASP A 43 -11.87 -7.73 -36.31
C ASP A 43 -12.05 -8.18 -37.77
N ALA A 44 -11.01 -8.04 -38.59
CA ALA A 44 -11.04 -8.52 -39.99
C ALA A 44 -11.28 -10.04 -40.07
N ILE A 45 -10.58 -10.83 -39.23
CA ILE A 45 -10.76 -12.28 -39.15
C ILE A 45 -12.18 -12.64 -38.70
N ALA A 46 -12.69 -11.94 -37.68
CA ALA A 46 -14.02 -12.14 -37.18
C ALA A 46 -15.09 -11.82 -38.22
N TYR A 47 -14.97 -10.69 -38.92
CA TYR A 47 -15.90 -10.31 -40.00
C TYR A 47 -15.91 -11.34 -41.10
N ASP A 48 -14.76 -11.83 -41.55
CA ASP A 48 -14.66 -12.85 -42.56
C ASP A 48 -15.24 -14.20 -42.11
N LEU A 49 -14.99 -14.60 -40.86
CA LEU A 49 -15.50 -15.85 -40.27
C LEU A 49 -17.03 -15.85 -40.18
N TYR A 50 -17.63 -14.72 -39.83
CA TYR A 50 -19.08 -14.56 -39.73
C TYR A 50 -19.75 -14.15 -41.04
N GLY A 51 -18.99 -13.94 -42.14
CA GLY A 51 -19.50 -13.55 -43.45
C GLY A 51 -20.13 -12.14 -43.47
N LEU A 52 -19.65 -11.23 -42.62
CA LEU A 52 -20.16 -9.87 -42.51
C LEU A 52 -19.58 -9.02 -43.67
N GLU A 53 -20.44 -8.48 -44.52
CA GLU A 53 -20.08 -7.62 -45.63
C GLU A 53 -20.08 -6.12 -45.26
N GLY A 54 -19.73 -5.24 -46.19
CA GLY A 54 -19.43 -3.84 -45.95
C GLY A 54 -20.50 -3.07 -45.14
N ASP A 55 -21.79 -3.28 -45.46
CA ASP A 55 -22.89 -2.59 -44.75
C ASP A 55 -23.06 -3.07 -43.29
N ASP A 56 -22.86 -4.37 -43.05
CA ASP A 56 -22.91 -4.97 -41.71
C ASP A 56 -21.73 -4.49 -40.86
N ARG A 57 -20.54 -4.44 -41.45
CA ARG A 57 -19.32 -3.92 -40.76
C ARG A 57 -19.51 -2.47 -40.35
N ALA A 58 -19.99 -1.62 -41.31
CA ALA A 58 -20.25 -0.22 -41.01
C ALA A 58 -21.31 0.00 -39.92
N ALA A 59 -22.33 -0.86 -39.86
CA ALA A 59 -23.34 -0.80 -38.81
C ALA A 59 -22.78 -1.17 -37.43
N ILE A 60 -21.92 -2.20 -37.36
CA ILE A 60 -21.25 -2.62 -36.11
C ILE A 60 -20.30 -1.52 -35.63
N GLU A 61 -19.48 -0.96 -36.50
CA GLU A 61 -18.55 0.11 -36.14
C GLU A 61 -19.28 1.37 -35.65
N ALA A 62 -20.42 1.73 -36.29
CA ALA A 62 -21.25 2.83 -35.81
C ALA A 62 -21.88 2.56 -34.43
N MET A 63 -22.28 1.32 -34.15
CA MET A 63 -22.80 0.94 -32.85
C MET A 63 -21.71 0.99 -31.76
N LEU A 64 -20.52 0.52 -32.04
CA LEU A 64 -19.39 0.59 -31.09
C LEU A 64 -19.02 2.03 -30.77
N GLN A 65 -18.93 2.91 -31.77
CA GLN A 65 -18.67 4.33 -31.57
C GLN A 65 -19.78 5.03 -30.77
N SER A 66 -21.03 4.60 -30.89
CA SER A 66 -22.15 5.18 -30.12
C SER A 66 -22.19 4.65 -28.67
N SER A 67 -21.78 3.40 -28.43
CA SER A 67 -21.71 2.82 -27.07
C SER A 67 -20.60 3.43 -26.24
N ASP A 68 -19.46 3.78 -26.84
CA ASP A 68 -18.39 4.48 -26.17
C ASP A 68 -18.79 5.92 -25.75
N ALA A 69 -19.72 6.53 -26.48
CA ALA A 69 -20.26 7.85 -26.15
C ALA A 69 -21.35 7.83 -25.05
N GLU A 70 -22.05 6.70 -24.86
CA GLU A 70 -23.08 6.55 -23.81
C GLU A 70 -22.55 5.94 -22.50
N ALA A 71 -21.35 5.35 -22.50
CA ALA A 71 -20.72 4.77 -21.32
C ALA A 71 -20.17 5.81 -20.30
N ASP A 72 -20.29 7.11 -20.60
CA ASP A 72 -19.76 8.20 -19.74
C ASP A 72 -20.71 8.63 -18.59
N ASP A 73 -21.82 7.93 -18.34
CA ASP A 73 -22.80 8.39 -17.36
C ASP A 73 -23.08 7.40 -16.19
N GLY A 74 -22.15 6.52 -15.83
CA GLY A 74 -22.51 5.54 -14.80
C GLY A 74 -21.44 4.86 -13.96
N ASP A 75 -20.16 5.18 -14.03
CA ASP A 75 -19.19 4.82 -13.00
C ASP A 75 -17.87 5.58 -13.25
N ALA A 76 -17.74 6.76 -12.65
CA ALA A 76 -16.54 7.60 -12.70
C ALA A 76 -15.28 6.97 -12.04
N ASP A 77 -15.27 5.65 -11.85
CA ASP A 77 -14.19 4.89 -11.21
C ASP A 77 -13.43 3.99 -12.19
N GLY A 78 -13.73 4.06 -13.47
CA GLY A 78 -13.12 3.27 -14.55
C GLY A 78 -12.69 4.12 -15.75
N GLN A 79 -12.24 5.37 -15.53
CA GLN A 79 -11.47 6.05 -16.56
C GLN A 79 -10.18 5.22 -16.74
N ASP A 80 -10.15 4.39 -17.79
CA ASP A 80 -8.91 4.08 -18.46
C ASP A 80 -8.32 5.45 -18.84
N GLU A 81 -7.40 5.93 -17.97
CA GLU A 81 -6.64 7.15 -18.24
C GLU A 81 -6.04 6.95 -19.63
N ASN A 82 -6.38 7.83 -20.56
CA ASN A 82 -5.79 7.84 -21.90
C ASN A 82 -4.29 7.64 -21.76
N LEU A 83 -3.80 6.46 -22.10
CA LEU A 83 -2.39 6.07 -22.03
C LEU A 83 -1.49 6.92 -22.95
N THR A 84 -2.11 7.76 -23.78
CA THR A 84 -1.46 8.52 -24.86
C THR A 84 -0.48 9.60 -24.43
N SER A 85 -0.46 9.99 -23.14
CA SER A 85 0.48 11.01 -22.65
C SER A 85 1.03 10.62 -21.29
N ALA A 86 2.34 10.36 -21.23
CA ALA A 86 3.04 10.17 -19.97
C ALA A 86 3.08 11.50 -19.19
N ASP A 87 2.31 11.62 -18.13
CA ASP A 87 2.39 12.76 -17.20
C ASP A 87 3.70 12.68 -16.39
N PRO A 88 4.65 13.64 -16.55
CA PRO A 88 5.90 13.63 -15.83
C PRO A 88 5.71 13.60 -14.29
N ALA A 89 4.70 14.30 -13.77
CA ALA A 89 4.42 14.31 -12.34
C ALA A 89 3.95 12.93 -11.85
N LYS A 90 3.10 12.25 -12.62
CA LYS A 90 2.64 10.90 -12.30
C LYS A 90 3.78 9.90 -12.32
N LEU A 91 4.60 9.88 -13.39
CA LEU A 91 5.76 8.98 -13.48
C LEU A 91 6.78 9.24 -12.37
N THR A 92 7.02 10.51 -12.01
CA THR A 92 7.88 10.86 -10.89
C THR A 92 7.32 10.36 -9.56
N SER A 93 6.02 10.52 -9.34
CA SER A 93 5.35 9.97 -8.15
C SER A 93 5.46 8.44 -8.07
N GLU A 94 5.38 7.75 -9.20
CA GLU A 94 5.55 6.28 -9.28
C GLU A 94 6.99 5.86 -9.03
N LEU A 95 7.97 6.58 -9.56
CA LEU A 95 9.39 6.36 -9.25
C LEU A 95 9.68 6.53 -7.76
N LEU A 96 9.14 7.56 -7.12
CA LEU A 96 9.33 7.77 -5.68
C LEU A 96 8.63 6.67 -4.85
N ASP A 97 7.46 6.21 -5.28
CA ASP A 97 6.77 5.07 -4.67
C ASP A 97 7.58 3.76 -4.81
N TYR A 98 8.23 3.56 -5.96
CA TYR A 98 9.20 2.48 -6.17
C TYR A 98 10.39 2.58 -5.20
N CYS A 99 10.98 3.78 -5.03
CA CYS A 99 12.09 3.99 -4.09
C CYS A 99 11.67 3.70 -2.64
N VAL A 100 10.46 4.08 -2.23
CA VAL A 100 9.90 3.71 -0.92
C VAL A 100 9.76 2.19 -0.81
N GLY A 101 9.29 1.53 -1.87
CA GLY A 101 9.21 0.08 -1.94
C GLY A 101 10.57 -0.62 -1.84
N VAL A 102 11.61 -0.05 -2.46
CA VAL A 102 13.00 -0.51 -2.32
C VAL A 102 13.46 -0.41 -0.86
N ALA A 103 13.23 0.73 -0.20
CA ALA A 103 13.60 0.93 1.21
C ALA A 103 12.92 -0.07 2.15
N PHE A 104 11.70 -0.48 1.85
CA PHE A 104 11.00 -1.56 2.55
C PHE A 104 11.35 -2.96 2.05
N GLY A 105 12.21 -3.11 1.03
CA GLY A 105 12.57 -4.40 0.44
C GLY A 105 11.39 -5.09 -0.27
N ARG A 106 10.48 -4.31 -0.83
CA ARG A 106 9.45 -4.82 -1.74
C ARG A 106 10.03 -5.07 -3.13
N TRP A 107 10.84 -4.12 -3.62
CA TRP A 107 11.44 -4.15 -4.94
C TRP A 107 12.94 -4.43 -4.88
N ASP A 108 13.45 -5.19 -5.83
CA ASP A 108 14.88 -5.47 -5.99
C ASP A 108 15.53 -4.35 -6.82
N ILE A 109 16.29 -3.47 -6.14
CA ILE A 109 16.95 -2.32 -6.77
C ILE A 109 17.92 -2.71 -7.88
N ARG A 110 18.45 -3.94 -7.86
CA ARG A 110 19.42 -4.45 -8.85
C ARG A 110 18.85 -4.51 -10.27
N TYR A 111 17.53 -4.59 -10.41
CA TYR A 111 16.90 -4.45 -11.73
C TYR A 111 16.98 -3.02 -12.27
N ALA A 112 16.81 -2.03 -11.41
CA ALA A 112 16.90 -0.62 -11.80
C ALA A 112 18.35 -0.17 -12.03
N THR A 113 19.34 -0.75 -11.32
CA THR A 113 20.76 -0.46 -11.53
C THR A 113 21.40 -1.24 -12.70
N GLY A 114 20.65 -2.17 -13.30
CA GLY A 114 21.17 -3.05 -14.36
C GLY A 114 22.10 -4.16 -13.89
N GLU A 115 22.31 -4.31 -12.57
CA GLU A 115 23.09 -5.42 -12.00
C GLU A 115 22.43 -6.78 -12.24
N LYS A 116 21.10 -6.78 -12.34
CA LYS A 116 20.27 -7.94 -12.60
C LYS A 116 19.43 -7.72 -13.86
N ALA A 117 19.40 -8.69 -14.77
CA ALA A 117 18.58 -8.62 -15.97
C ALA A 117 17.09 -8.63 -15.61
N ALA A 118 16.28 -7.86 -16.36
CA ALA A 118 14.83 -7.85 -16.19
C ALA A 118 14.27 -9.28 -16.28
N PRO A 119 13.32 -9.65 -15.41
CA PRO A 119 12.69 -10.96 -15.48
C PRO A 119 11.93 -11.08 -16.81
N PRO A 120 11.86 -12.30 -17.40
CA PRO A 120 11.04 -12.50 -18.59
C PRO A 120 9.57 -12.24 -18.28
N GLU A 121 8.84 -11.77 -19.28
CA GLU A 121 7.39 -11.65 -19.16
C GLU A 121 6.76 -13.04 -18.98
N PRO A 122 5.78 -13.21 -18.08
CA PRO A 122 5.06 -14.46 -17.91
C PRO A 122 4.33 -14.83 -19.22
N ASP A 123 4.30 -16.12 -19.58
CA ASP A 123 3.44 -16.57 -20.67
C ASP A 123 1.96 -16.32 -20.29
N PRO A 124 1.13 -15.75 -21.19
CA PRO A 124 -0.28 -15.46 -20.91
C PRO A 124 -1.12 -16.65 -20.46
N PHE A 125 -0.68 -17.86 -20.77
CA PHE A 125 -1.39 -19.12 -20.46
C PHE A 125 -0.79 -19.89 -19.27
N GLU A 126 0.31 -19.40 -18.70
CA GLU A 126 0.89 -19.97 -17.49
C GLU A 126 0.29 -19.36 -16.21
N ALA A 127 0.43 -20.08 -15.10
CA ALA A 127 0.03 -19.56 -13.79
C ALA A 127 0.85 -18.30 -13.45
N LEU A 128 0.17 -17.24 -13.00
CA LEU A 128 0.85 -16.04 -12.56
C LEU A 128 1.82 -16.34 -11.42
N PRO A 129 3.03 -15.75 -11.44
CA PRO A 129 3.98 -15.90 -10.35
C PRO A 129 3.41 -15.30 -9.04
N LEU A 130 3.82 -15.85 -7.91
CA LEU A 130 3.38 -15.38 -6.58
C LEU A 130 3.80 -13.94 -6.28
N CYS A 131 4.94 -13.52 -6.82
CA CYS A 131 5.43 -12.16 -6.73
C CYS A 131 5.38 -11.48 -8.09
N ALA A 132 5.00 -10.20 -8.11
CA ALA A 132 5.09 -9.38 -9.32
C ALA A 132 6.56 -9.31 -9.82
N PRO A 133 6.78 -9.20 -11.15
CA PRO A 133 8.11 -8.99 -11.71
C PRO A 133 8.82 -7.81 -11.03
N GLY A 134 10.12 -7.97 -10.75
CA GLY A 134 10.91 -6.93 -10.07
C GLY A 134 10.82 -6.89 -8.54
N MET A 135 9.94 -7.68 -7.91
CA MET A 135 9.96 -7.80 -6.44
C MET A 135 11.23 -8.51 -5.95
N LEU A 136 11.66 -8.15 -4.73
CA LEU A 136 12.76 -8.82 -4.05
C LEU A 136 12.29 -10.20 -3.56
N GLN A 137 12.83 -11.25 -4.16
CA GLN A 137 12.39 -12.63 -3.97
C GLN A 137 13.50 -13.50 -3.44
N ASN A 138 13.12 -14.55 -2.71
CA ASN A 138 13.99 -15.65 -2.37
C ASN A 138 14.09 -16.70 -3.51
N ALA A 139 14.80 -17.79 -3.26
CA ALA A 139 15.00 -18.85 -4.27
C ALA A 139 13.70 -19.56 -4.69
N GLU A 140 12.67 -19.55 -3.84
CA GLU A 140 11.36 -20.16 -4.07
C GLU A 140 10.37 -19.22 -4.77
N GLY A 141 10.78 -17.97 -5.15
CA GLY A 141 9.90 -16.98 -5.78
C GLY A 141 8.93 -16.30 -4.80
N LEU A 142 9.17 -16.41 -3.50
CA LEU A 142 8.41 -15.73 -2.44
C LEU A 142 9.09 -14.42 -2.04
N PRO A 143 8.38 -13.47 -1.39
CA PRO A 143 9.01 -12.27 -0.87
C PRO A 143 10.18 -12.62 0.06
N ALA A 144 11.35 -12.05 -0.19
CA ALA A 144 12.56 -12.35 0.56
C ALA A 144 12.46 -11.94 2.03
N LYS A 145 13.09 -12.73 2.90
CA LYS A 145 13.24 -12.47 4.34
C LYS A 145 14.65 -11.94 4.64
N PRO A 146 14.89 -11.38 5.85
CA PRO A 146 16.19 -10.81 6.22
C PRO A 146 17.39 -11.74 6.02
N ASN A 147 17.22 -13.03 6.31
CA ASN A 147 18.27 -14.04 6.20
C ASN A 147 18.43 -14.64 4.78
N GLU A 148 17.60 -14.24 3.85
CA GLU A 148 17.58 -14.71 2.45
C GLU A 148 18.17 -13.68 1.48
N VAL A 149 18.51 -12.48 1.98
CA VAL A 149 19.15 -11.42 1.20
C VAL A 149 20.64 -11.39 1.50
N ASP A 150 21.45 -11.36 0.44
CA ASP A 150 22.90 -11.34 0.54
C ASP A 150 23.41 -10.15 1.37
N ALA A 151 24.46 -10.38 2.17
CA ALA A 151 25.11 -9.31 2.94
C ALA A 151 25.69 -8.19 2.05
N GLY A 152 25.91 -8.46 0.76
CA GLY A 152 26.35 -7.49 -0.25
C GLY A 152 25.21 -6.76 -0.97
N TYR A 153 23.96 -6.90 -0.53
CA TYR A 153 22.84 -6.19 -1.14
C TYR A 153 23.05 -4.67 -1.07
N PRO A 154 22.88 -3.92 -2.17
CA PRO A 154 23.45 -2.59 -2.29
C PRO A 154 22.76 -1.52 -1.42
N ILE A 155 21.59 -1.81 -0.86
CA ILE A 155 20.85 -0.87 0.00
C ILE A 155 20.41 -1.56 1.29
N ARG A 156 20.41 -0.79 2.38
CA ARG A 156 19.82 -1.23 3.63
C ARG A 156 18.29 -1.31 3.51
N ILE A 157 17.71 -2.40 3.98
CA ILE A 157 16.27 -2.63 4.00
C ILE A 157 15.74 -2.43 5.42
N SER A 158 14.63 -1.69 5.56
CA SER A 158 13.90 -1.55 6.82
C SER A 158 13.05 -2.80 7.08
N TRP A 159 13.68 -3.83 7.67
CA TRP A 159 13.05 -5.12 7.89
C TRP A 159 11.93 -5.09 8.93
N GLU A 160 11.94 -4.14 9.86
CA GLU A 160 10.85 -3.89 10.80
C GLU A 160 9.57 -3.39 10.09
N GLY A 161 9.68 -2.99 8.82
CA GLY A 161 8.56 -2.42 8.08
C GLY A 161 8.14 -1.03 8.57
N ILE A 162 9.06 -0.29 9.18
CA ILE A 162 8.83 1.05 9.74
C ILE A 162 9.89 2.01 9.22
N LEU A 163 9.46 3.09 8.58
CA LEU A 163 10.27 4.27 8.28
C LEU A 163 9.69 5.48 9.01
N VAL A 164 10.43 6.56 9.12
CA VAL A 164 10.01 7.76 9.85
C VAL A 164 10.33 9.04 9.08
N ASP A 165 9.51 10.08 9.24
CA ASP A 165 9.86 11.43 8.80
C ASP A 165 10.62 12.15 9.91
N ASP A 166 11.92 11.86 10.02
CA ASP A 166 12.82 12.46 11.00
C ASP A 166 14.24 12.50 10.45
N SER A 167 14.73 13.69 10.14
CA SER A 167 16.06 13.90 9.55
C SER A 167 17.22 13.43 10.42
N THR A 168 17.01 13.20 11.72
CA THR A 168 18.06 12.73 12.64
C THR A 168 18.13 11.20 12.71
N HIS A 169 17.06 10.53 12.30
CA HIS A 169 16.96 9.07 12.37
C HIS A 169 17.61 8.38 11.17
N GLU A 170 18.16 7.17 11.39
CA GLU A 170 18.75 6.36 10.32
C GLU A 170 17.71 5.77 9.36
N GLU A 171 16.49 5.50 9.84
CA GLU A 171 15.33 5.05 9.05
C GLU A 171 14.48 6.24 8.55
N ASP A 172 15.10 7.40 8.29
CA ASP A 172 14.41 8.55 7.72
C ASP A 172 13.98 8.27 6.27
N LEU A 173 12.68 8.33 6.00
CA LEU A 173 12.08 8.00 4.70
C LEU A 173 12.77 8.76 3.54
N TYR A 174 12.95 10.06 3.71
CA TYR A 174 13.60 10.90 2.69
C TYR A 174 15.02 10.44 2.39
N LYS A 175 15.83 10.16 3.43
CA LYS A 175 17.19 9.65 3.24
C LYS A 175 17.20 8.29 2.54
N ARG A 176 16.29 7.39 2.89
CA ARG A 176 16.19 6.06 2.26
C ARG A 176 15.81 6.18 0.77
N VAL A 177 14.94 7.12 0.43
CA VAL A 177 14.61 7.41 -0.98
C VAL A 177 15.82 7.99 -1.72
N LEU A 178 16.56 8.93 -1.12
CA LEU A 178 17.78 9.48 -1.72
C LEU A 178 18.87 8.42 -1.93
N GLU A 179 19.01 7.45 -1.02
CA GLU A 179 19.93 6.32 -1.21
C GLU A 179 19.56 5.50 -2.44
N ALA A 180 18.28 5.20 -2.65
CA ALA A 180 17.82 4.50 -3.84
C ALA A 180 18.09 5.31 -5.11
N LEU A 181 17.80 6.62 -5.12
CA LEU A 181 18.12 7.51 -6.24
C LEU A 181 19.63 7.58 -6.50
N THR A 182 20.45 7.61 -5.45
CA THR A 182 21.92 7.63 -5.57
C THR A 182 22.46 6.34 -6.18
N LEU A 183 21.88 5.19 -5.84
CA LEU A 183 22.26 3.92 -6.45
C LEU A 183 21.93 3.87 -7.94
N MET A 184 20.82 4.47 -8.36
CA MET A 184 20.38 4.47 -9.75
C MET A 184 21.14 5.49 -10.62
N TRP A 185 21.43 6.69 -10.09
CA TRP A 185 21.99 7.82 -10.87
C TRP A 185 23.36 8.31 -10.40
N GLY A 186 23.94 7.70 -9.38
CA GLY A 186 25.28 8.06 -8.90
C GLY A 186 25.39 9.54 -8.53
N GLU A 187 26.39 10.22 -9.10
CA GLU A 187 26.67 11.65 -8.84
C GLU A 187 25.53 12.58 -9.32
N GLN A 188 24.66 12.12 -10.18
CA GLN A 188 23.55 12.92 -10.71
C GLN A 188 22.30 12.89 -9.83
N ALA A 189 22.28 12.09 -8.77
CA ALA A 189 21.11 11.96 -7.89
C ALA A 189 20.56 13.31 -7.41
N GLY A 190 21.43 14.29 -7.13
CA GLY A 190 21.00 15.63 -6.73
C GLY A 190 20.27 16.40 -7.85
N SER A 191 20.69 16.23 -9.10
CA SER A 191 20.00 16.83 -10.26
C SER A 191 18.65 16.14 -10.48
N ILE A 192 18.60 14.84 -10.34
CA ILE A 192 17.37 14.04 -10.44
C ILE A 192 16.37 14.42 -9.35
N GLU A 193 16.85 14.63 -8.12
CA GLU A 193 16.00 15.12 -7.02
C GLU A 193 15.37 16.47 -7.35
N GLN A 194 16.18 17.43 -7.89
CA GLN A 194 15.67 18.74 -8.27
C GLN A 194 14.64 18.63 -9.40
N GLU A 195 14.92 17.85 -10.42
CA GLU A 195 14.00 17.62 -11.54
C GLU A 195 12.69 16.97 -11.07
N ALA A 196 12.76 16.03 -10.12
CA ALA A 196 11.60 15.44 -9.48
C ALA A 196 10.78 16.48 -8.72
N CYS A 197 11.44 17.38 -7.98
CA CYS A 197 10.77 18.48 -7.30
C CYS A 197 10.08 19.43 -8.28
N ASP A 198 10.71 19.73 -9.41
CA ASP A 198 10.16 20.60 -10.45
C ASP A 198 8.92 19.98 -11.09
N PHE A 199 8.95 18.70 -11.48
CA PHE A 199 7.78 17.97 -12.01
C PHE A 199 6.65 17.88 -11.01
N LEU A 200 6.95 17.61 -9.76
CA LEU A 200 5.95 17.58 -8.70
C LEU A 200 5.49 18.97 -8.25
N GLY A 201 6.19 20.05 -8.61
CA GLY A 201 5.89 21.42 -8.14
C GLY A 201 6.03 21.56 -6.62
N VAL A 202 7.03 20.91 -6.02
CA VAL A 202 7.35 20.99 -4.59
C VAL A 202 8.72 21.61 -4.36
N ARG A 203 8.97 22.14 -3.14
CA ARG A 203 10.26 22.76 -2.81
C ARG A 203 11.35 21.72 -2.52
N SER A 204 10.97 20.58 -1.99
CA SER A 204 11.84 19.47 -1.66
C SER A 204 11.06 18.16 -1.65
N LEU A 205 11.73 17.03 -1.84
CA LEU A 205 11.08 15.71 -1.68
C LEU A 205 10.63 15.46 -0.24
N ARG A 206 11.28 16.07 0.76
CA ARG A 206 10.80 16.01 2.14
C ARG A 206 9.42 16.66 2.28
N ASP A 207 9.17 17.80 1.63
CA ASP A 207 7.84 18.44 1.62
C ASP A 207 6.79 17.57 0.91
N TYR A 208 7.19 16.78 -0.08
CA TYR A 208 6.33 15.85 -0.80
C TYR A 208 5.87 14.70 0.09
N PHE A 209 6.79 14.13 0.88
CA PHE A 209 6.50 13.02 1.81
C PHE A 209 5.87 13.48 3.13
N ALA A 210 6.02 14.76 3.50
CA ALA A 210 5.52 15.26 4.78
C ALA A 210 4.01 15.15 4.91
N GLU A 211 3.55 14.55 6.00
CA GLU A 211 2.16 14.62 6.41
C GLU A 211 1.87 16.00 7.01
N LYS A 212 0.64 16.48 6.80
CA LYS A 212 0.17 17.76 7.35
C LYS A 212 -1.18 17.53 8.02
N LYS A 213 -1.70 18.52 8.73
CA LYS A 213 -2.98 18.42 9.42
C LYS A 213 -4.15 17.93 8.53
N ALA A 214 -4.08 18.14 7.21
CA ALA A 214 -5.08 17.71 6.23
C ALA A 214 -4.67 16.46 5.43
N GLY A 215 -3.50 15.88 5.73
CA GLY A 215 -2.86 14.79 4.99
C GLY A 215 -1.80 15.25 4.01
N GLY A 216 -0.85 14.37 3.71
CA GLY A 216 0.27 14.59 2.78
C GLY A 216 -0.11 14.33 1.33
N ARG A 217 0.66 14.94 0.42
CA ARG A 217 0.46 14.74 -1.02
C ARG A 217 0.83 13.33 -1.45
N TYR A 218 1.98 12.83 -1.00
CA TYR A 218 2.44 11.48 -1.32
C TYR A 218 1.41 10.42 -0.95
N PHE A 219 0.90 10.45 0.29
CA PHE A 219 -0.08 9.45 0.71
C PHE A 219 -1.40 9.55 -0.08
N LYS A 220 -1.83 10.76 -0.46
CA LYS A 220 -3.01 10.92 -1.30
C LYS A 220 -2.83 10.25 -2.67
N GLU A 221 -1.69 10.45 -3.32
CA GLU A 221 -1.36 9.86 -4.62
C GLU A 221 -1.16 8.34 -4.50
N HIS A 222 -0.47 7.88 -3.43
CA HIS A 222 -0.32 6.46 -3.11
C HIS A 222 -1.67 5.76 -2.90
N LEU A 223 -2.56 6.35 -2.09
CA LEU A 223 -3.90 5.83 -1.87
C LEU A 223 -4.68 5.72 -3.19
N SER A 224 -4.61 6.73 -4.06
CA SER A 224 -5.27 6.73 -5.36
C SER A 224 -4.76 5.58 -6.24
N ARG A 225 -3.44 5.39 -6.32
CA ARG A 225 -2.78 4.32 -7.09
C ARG A 225 -3.22 2.92 -6.65
N PHE A 226 -3.40 2.72 -5.34
CA PHE A 226 -3.84 1.44 -4.76
C PHE A 226 -5.35 1.41 -4.47
N SER A 227 -6.13 2.19 -5.20
CA SER A 227 -7.59 2.20 -5.13
C SER A 227 -8.16 1.79 -6.48
N LYS A 228 -9.04 0.79 -6.48
CA LYS A 228 -9.79 0.39 -7.68
C LYS A 228 -11.24 0.16 -7.31
N SER A 229 -12.15 0.89 -7.95
CA SER A 229 -13.58 0.84 -7.64
C SER A 229 -13.83 1.12 -6.14
N ARG A 230 -14.48 0.22 -5.41
CA ARG A 230 -14.78 0.37 -3.97
C ARG A 230 -13.65 -0.09 -3.05
N ARG A 231 -12.56 -0.64 -3.59
CA ARG A 231 -11.44 -1.20 -2.80
C ARG A 231 -10.33 -0.15 -2.68
N LYS A 232 -9.92 0.12 -1.45
CA LYS A 232 -8.79 0.98 -1.12
C LYS A 232 -7.77 0.16 -0.32
N ALA A 233 -6.58 -0.02 -0.88
CA ALA A 233 -5.57 -0.91 -0.32
C ALA A 233 -4.16 -0.29 -0.34
N PRO A 234 -3.94 0.91 0.28
CA PRO A 234 -2.62 1.50 0.35
C PRO A 234 -1.65 0.57 1.09
N LEU A 235 -0.42 0.48 0.60
CA LEU A 235 0.61 -0.40 1.18
C LEU A 235 1.46 0.30 2.25
N TYR A 236 1.66 1.61 2.14
CA TYR A 236 2.47 2.42 3.07
C TYR A 236 1.54 3.36 3.83
N TRP A 237 1.54 3.22 5.16
CA TRP A 237 0.58 3.90 6.03
C TRP A 237 1.25 4.99 6.85
N PRO A 238 0.87 6.26 6.70
CA PRO A 238 1.36 7.34 7.56
C PRO A 238 0.59 7.37 8.87
N ILE A 239 1.25 7.01 9.94
CA ILE A 239 0.75 7.12 11.31
C ILE A 239 1.39 8.33 11.95
N SER A 240 0.61 9.39 12.15
CA SER A 240 1.12 10.71 12.45
C SER A 240 0.58 11.27 13.77
N THR A 241 1.36 12.17 14.36
CA THR A 241 0.87 13.11 15.39
C THR A 241 -0.27 13.98 14.84
N GLU A 242 -1.01 14.67 15.70
CA GLU A 242 -2.17 15.46 15.29
C GLU A 242 -1.81 16.58 14.30
N SER A 243 -0.69 17.24 14.50
CA SER A 243 -0.16 18.26 13.58
C SER A 243 0.40 17.69 12.28
N GLY A 244 0.78 16.40 12.27
CA GLY A 244 1.56 15.78 11.18
C GLY A 244 3.06 16.11 11.23
N THR A 245 3.54 16.61 12.36
CA THR A 245 4.96 17.02 12.54
C THR A 245 5.88 15.82 12.69
N TYR A 246 5.37 14.71 13.18
CA TYR A 246 6.10 13.45 13.30
C TYR A 246 5.24 12.33 12.72
N THR A 247 5.80 11.58 11.78
CA THR A 247 5.08 10.55 11.03
C THR A 247 5.92 9.28 10.95
N LEU A 248 5.30 8.16 11.31
CA LEU A 248 5.80 6.82 11.05
C LEU A 248 5.13 6.27 9.79
N TRP A 249 5.91 5.64 8.92
CA TRP A 249 5.44 4.96 7.72
C TRP A 249 5.49 3.46 7.94
N LEU A 250 4.33 2.82 8.00
CA LEU A 250 4.21 1.37 8.21
C LEU A 250 3.99 0.66 6.88
N TYR A 251 4.69 -0.45 6.67
CA TYR A 251 4.53 -1.28 5.48
C TYR A 251 3.55 -2.42 5.75
N TYR A 252 2.35 -2.36 5.16
CA TYR A 252 1.25 -3.29 5.40
C TYR A 252 1.64 -4.78 5.33
N PRO A 253 2.36 -5.28 4.29
CA PRO A 253 2.71 -6.69 4.21
C PRO A 253 3.66 -7.20 5.31
N ARG A 254 4.27 -6.32 6.09
CA ARG A 254 5.15 -6.67 7.21
C ARG A 254 4.57 -6.39 8.59
N LEU A 255 3.29 -6.03 8.65
CA LEU A 255 2.64 -5.83 9.94
C LEU A 255 2.62 -7.14 10.75
N SER A 256 2.89 -6.99 12.03
CA SER A 256 2.86 -8.05 13.02
C SER A 256 2.28 -7.54 14.33
N THR A 257 2.01 -8.42 15.27
CA THR A 257 1.56 -8.06 16.62
C THR A 257 2.56 -7.16 17.36
N ASN A 258 3.85 -7.19 16.97
CA ASN A 258 4.90 -6.39 17.58
C ASN A 258 5.09 -5.03 16.91
N THR A 259 4.51 -4.78 15.74
CA THR A 259 4.79 -3.57 14.96
C THR A 259 4.54 -2.29 15.75
N LEU A 260 3.44 -2.18 16.48
CA LEU A 260 3.13 -0.98 17.25
C LEU A 260 4.06 -0.83 18.48
N TYR A 261 4.48 -1.93 19.11
CA TYR A 261 5.47 -1.90 20.17
C TYR A 261 6.84 -1.44 19.65
N SER A 262 7.30 -1.98 18.50
CA SER A 262 8.52 -1.51 17.85
C SER A 262 8.44 -0.04 17.45
N ALA A 263 7.30 0.41 16.91
CA ALA A 263 7.06 1.82 16.58
C ALA A 263 7.22 2.74 17.80
N VAL A 264 6.72 2.31 18.96
CA VAL A 264 6.85 3.08 20.20
C VAL A 264 8.27 3.06 20.71
N THR A 265 8.87 1.88 20.89
CA THR A 265 10.14 1.74 21.60
C THR A 265 11.36 2.17 20.79
N GLN A 266 11.33 1.96 19.47
CA GLN A 266 12.46 2.27 18.59
C GLN A 266 12.40 3.66 17.97
N PHE A 267 11.20 4.25 17.85
CA PHE A 267 11.02 5.53 17.13
C PHE A 267 10.44 6.63 18.04
N ILE A 268 9.29 6.40 18.67
CA ILE A 268 8.59 7.47 19.40
C ILE A 268 9.29 7.81 20.71
N GLU A 269 9.65 6.85 21.54
CA GLU A 269 10.31 7.10 22.84
C GLU A 269 11.69 7.75 22.69
N PRO A 270 12.58 7.32 21.77
CA PRO A 270 13.83 8.02 21.51
C PRO A 270 13.61 9.47 21.06
N LYS A 271 12.64 9.69 20.14
CA LYS A 271 12.31 11.06 19.68
C LYS A 271 11.73 11.92 20.79
N GLN A 272 10.86 11.36 21.61
CA GLN A 272 10.30 12.08 22.76
C GLN A 272 11.41 12.52 23.72
N THR A 273 12.39 11.65 23.98
CA THR A 273 13.55 11.96 24.82
C THR A 273 14.39 13.11 24.21
N GLU A 274 14.71 13.00 22.91
CA GLU A 274 15.46 14.04 22.18
C GLU A 274 14.76 15.41 22.25
N VAL A 275 13.45 15.44 21.98
CA VAL A 275 12.68 16.68 21.99
C VAL A 275 12.54 17.25 23.40
N GLN A 276 12.38 16.40 24.43
CA GLN A 276 12.35 16.82 25.82
C GLN A 276 13.68 17.44 26.28
N GLU A 277 14.80 16.85 25.88
CA GLU A 277 16.12 17.42 26.15
C GLU A 277 16.33 18.77 25.46
N ASN A 278 15.93 18.90 24.20
CA ASN A 278 15.99 20.16 23.48
C ASN A 278 15.09 21.22 24.12
N PHE A 279 13.87 20.86 24.48
CA PHE A 279 12.95 21.73 25.22
C PHE A 279 13.57 22.21 26.55
N ALA A 280 14.17 21.31 27.33
CA ALA A 280 14.82 21.67 28.60
C ALA A 280 16.01 22.61 28.39
N LYS A 281 16.86 22.37 27.37
CA LYS A 281 17.99 23.24 27.00
C LYS A 281 17.53 24.65 26.60
N LEU A 282 16.51 24.74 25.74
CA LEU A 282 15.96 26.02 25.31
C LEU A 282 15.28 26.76 26.47
N ASN A 283 14.54 26.06 27.30
CA ASN A 283 13.84 26.65 28.46
C ASN A 283 14.79 27.19 29.51
N ALA A 284 15.97 26.59 29.69
CA ALA A 284 16.99 27.04 30.64
C ALA A 284 17.74 28.32 30.17
N LYS A 285 17.64 28.75 28.91
CA LYS A 285 18.30 29.97 28.42
C LYS A 285 17.63 31.22 29.02
N GLN A 286 18.43 32.10 29.61
CA GLN A 286 17.97 33.37 30.16
C GLN A 286 17.51 34.38 29.08
N ALA A 287 18.17 34.34 27.91
CA ALA A 287 17.77 35.16 26.76
C ALA A 287 17.71 34.28 25.52
N ARG A 288 16.57 34.29 24.87
CA ARG A 288 16.31 33.54 23.62
C ARG A 288 16.07 34.52 22.46
N THR A 289 16.48 34.12 21.29
CA THR A 289 16.08 34.76 20.04
C THR A 289 14.63 34.41 19.69
N LYS A 290 13.99 35.19 18.80
CA LYS A 290 12.66 34.89 18.29
C LYS A 290 12.56 33.52 17.61
N ALA A 291 13.66 33.03 17.01
CA ALA A 291 13.72 31.70 16.42
C ALA A 291 13.69 30.62 17.51
N GLU A 292 14.49 30.78 18.56
CA GLU A 292 14.52 29.86 19.71
C GLU A 292 13.22 29.84 20.49
N ASP A 293 12.52 30.98 20.59
CA ASP A 293 11.19 31.00 21.23
C ASP A 293 10.16 30.20 20.42
N LYS A 294 10.20 30.29 19.08
CA LYS A 294 9.35 29.46 18.21
C LYS A 294 9.72 27.97 18.29
N GLU A 295 11.02 27.68 18.35
CA GLU A 295 11.51 26.30 18.52
C GLU A 295 11.07 25.72 19.86
N LEU A 296 11.13 26.49 20.93
CA LEU A 296 10.64 26.10 22.26
C LEU A 296 9.15 25.78 22.25
N GLU A 297 8.34 26.64 21.63
CA GLU A 297 6.89 26.43 21.48
C GLU A 297 6.60 25.17 20.67
N HIS A 298 7.30 24.99 19.56
CA HIS A 298 7.19 23.80 18.72
C HIS A 298 7.58 22.52 19.47
N ALA A 299 8.71 22.54 20.20
CA ALA A 299 9.17 21.41 21.01
C ALA A 299 8.16 21.06 22.11
N HIS A 300 7.57 22.07 22.77
CA HIS A 300 6.54 21.84 23.79
C HIS A 300 5.31 21.14 23.23
N LEU A 301 4.82 21.59 22.07
CA LEU A 301 3.67 20.94 21.40
C LEU A 301 4.01 19.51 20.96
N LEU A 302 5.18 19.31 20.38
CA LEU A 302 5.60 18.01 19.88
C LEU A 302 5.77 16.98 21.00
N VAL A 303 6.30 17.37 22.18
CA VAL A 303 6.38 16.48 23.36
C VAL A 303 4.99 15.96 23.74
N ALA A 304 3.98 16.84 23.79
CA ALA A 304 2.62 16.47 24.14
C ALA A 304 1.99 15.55 23.06
N GLU A 305 2.19 15.87 21.79
CA GLU A 305 1.68 15.06 20.67
C GLU A 305 2.32 13.67 20.62
N LEU A 306 3.64 13.57 20.85
CA LEU A 306 4.35 12.29 20.91
C LEU A 306 3.86 11.43 22.10
N ALA A 307 3.60 12.04 23.25
CA ALA A 307 3.03 11.34 24.39
C ALA A 307 1.63 10.76 24.06
N THR A 308 0.77 11.57 23.43
CA THR A 308 -0.56 11.14 23.01
C THR A 308 -0.49 10.02 21.96
N LEU A 309 0.40 10.13 20.97
CA LEU A 309 0.62 9.10 19.94
C LEU A 309 1.09 7.79 20.59
N ARG A 310 2.09 7.87 21.50
CA ARG A 310 2.62 6.74 22.24
C ARG A 310 1.54 6.00 23.02
N GLU A 311 0.78 6.71 23.85
CA GLU A 311 -0.29 6.14 24.67
C GLU A 311 -1.34 5.45 23.78
N SER A 312 -1.79 6.13 22.75
CA SER A 312 -2.81 5.58 21.84
C SER A 312 -2.31 4.33 21.10
N LEU A 313 -1.05 4.29 20.62
CA LEU A 313 -0.52 3.10 19.96
C LEU A 313 -0.37 1.92 20.93
N LEU A 314 0.04 2.17 22.18
CA LEU A 314 0.13 1.13 23.21
C LEU A 314 -1.25 0.57 23.60
N GLU A 315 -2.29 1.41 23.68
CA GLU A 315 -3.67 0.95 23.90
C GLU A 315 -4.14 0.05 22.76
N ILE A 316 -3.91 0.47 21.52
CA ILE A 316 -4.29 -0.30 20.32
C ILE A 316 -3.51 -1.61 20.28
N ALA A 317 -2.21 -1.60 20.57
CA ALA A 317 -1.33 -2.78 20.52
C ALA A 317 -1.81 -3.95 21.40
N GLN A 318 -2.56 -3.67 22.46
CA GLN A 318 -3.07 -4.72 23.39
C GLN A 318 -4.04 -5.69 22.70
N PHE A 319 -4.79 -5.23 21.70
CA PHE A 319 -5.81 -6.05 21.02
C PHE A 319 -5.56 -6.19 19.50
N TRP A 320 -4.66 -5.38 18.93
CA TRP A 320 -4.41 -5.35 17.50
C TRP A 320 -3.55 -6.53 17.07
N LYS A 321 -4.18 -7.46 16.38
CA LYS A 321 -3.53 -8.64 15.79
C LYS A 321 -3.72 -8.55 14.28
N PRO A 322 -2.83 -7.86 13.55
CA PRO A 322 -2.98 -7.68 12.11
C PRO A 322 -2.93 -9.03 11.40
N ASP A 323 -3.94 -9.27 10.55
CA ASP A 323 -3.98 -10.39 9.63
C ASP A 323 -4.16 -9.83 8.21
N LEU A 324 -3.26 -10.19 7.31
CA LEU A 324 -3.30 -9.71 5.93
C LEU A 324 -4.57 -10.19 5.19
N ASN A 325 -5.17 -11.29 5.63
CA ASN A 325 -6.41 -11.81 5.05
C ASN A 325 -7.63 -10.95 5.41
N ASP A 326 -7.60 -10.19 6.49
CA ASP A 326 -8.68 -9.27 6.87
C ASP A 326 -8.77 -8.08 5.90
N GLY A 327 -7.70 -7.80 5.17
CA GLY A 327 -7.58 -6.71 4.23
C GLY A 327 -7.20 -5.38 4.88
N VAL A 328 -6.69 -4.47 4.05
CA VAL A 328 -6.09 -3.19 4.47
C VAL A 328 -7.04 -2.35 5.31
N GLN A 329 -8.29 -2.21 4.88
CA GLN A 329 -9.25 -1.31 5.50
C GLN A 329 -9.63 -1.75 6.92
N ILE A 330 -9.84 -3.06 7.13
CA ILE A 330 -10.16 -3.62 8.45
C ILE A 330 -8.94 -3.52 9.37
N THR A 331 -7.77 -3.93 8.86
CA THR A 331 -6.53 -3.89 9.63
C THR A 331 -6.13 -2.47 10.07
N ALA A 332 -6.35 -1.47 9.21
CA ALA A 332 -6.06 -0.06 9.50
C ALA A 332 -7.12 0.63 10.38
N ALA A 333 -8.35 0.09 10.45
CA ALA A 333 -9.46 0.75 11.13
C ALA A 333 -9.18 1.16 12.58
N PRO A 334 -8.53 0.36 13.45
CA PRO A 334 -8.19 0.78 14.81
C PRO A 334 -7.30 2.02 14.89
N LEU A 335 -6.46 2.23 13.86
CA LEU A 335 -5.50 3.32 13.76
C LEU A 335 -6.09 4.60 13.14
N TRP A 336 -7.40 4.68 12.89
CA TRP A 336 -8.04 5.75 12.14
C TRP A 336 -7.70 7.17 12.65
N LYS A 337 -7.49 7.35 13.93
CA LYS A 337 -7.17 8.65 14.56
C LYS A 337 -5.84 9.23 14.07
N HIS A 338 -4.91 8.37 13.68
CA HIS A 338 -3.54 8.74 13.35
C HIS A 338 -3.32 8.99 11.84
N PHE A 339 -4.29 8.68 10.99
CA PHE A 339 -4.28 9.09 9.59
C PHE A 339 -4.72 10.55 9.45
N ARG A 340 -4.00 11.35 8.65
CA ARG A 340 -4.31 12.79 8.46
C ARG A 340 -5.19 13.05 7.25
N LEU A 341 -5.14 12.23 6.20
CA LEU A 341 -5.96 12.35 5.00
C LEU A 341 -7.43 12.12 5.35
N LYS A 342 -8.21 13.20 5.40
CA LYS A 342 -9.59 13.22 5.91
C LYS A 342 -10.55 12.22 5.25
N PRO A 343 -10.58 12.04 3.90
CA PRO A 343 -11.46 11.04 3.29
C PRO A 343 -11.13 9.61 3.76
N TRP A 344 -9.83 9.27 3.84
CA TRP A 344 -9.39 7.96 4.32
C TRP A 344 -9.64 7.78 5.82
N GLN A 345 -9.33 8.79 6.63
CA GLN A 345 -9.63 8.81 8.06
C GLN A 345 -11.13 8.55 8.33
N LYS A 346 -12.01 9.18 7.56
CA LYS A 346 -13.47 8.97 7.67
C LYS A 346 -13.84 7.53 7.32
N THR A 347 -13.34 7.01 6.21
CA THR A 347 -13.58 5.61 5.81
C THR A 347 -13.17 4.63 6.92
N LEU A 348 -11.98 4.81 7.50
CA LEU A 348 -11.50 3.95 8.58
C LEU A 348 -12.32 4.12 9.86
N LYS A 349 -12.71 5.34 10.21
CA LYS A 349 -13.58 5.61 11.38
C LYS A 349 -14.95 4.92 11.25
N ASP A 350 -15.56 5.02 10.05
CA ASP A 350 -16.84 4.38 9.78
C ASP A 350 -16.71 2.84 9.81
N THR A 351 -15.60 2.31 9.29
CA THR A 351 -15.27 0.87 9.37
C THR A 351 -15.10 0.45 10.82
N TRP A 352 -14.32 1.21 11.62
CA TRP A 352 -14.11 0.94 13.03
C TRP A 352 -15.45 0.90 13.80
N GLY A 353 -16.32 1.89 13.61
CA GLY A 353 -17.64 1.92 14.24
C GLY A 353 -18.52 0.72 13.86
N LYS A 354 -18.49 0.29 12.59
CA LYS A 354 -19.19 -0.94 12.16
C LYS A 354 -18.65 -2.19 12.83
N LEU A 355 -17.33 -2.29 12.94
CA LEU A 355 -16.67 -3.42 13.61
C LEU A 355 -17.00 -3.44 15.10
N GLU A 356 -16.92 -2.30 15.82
CA GLU A 356 -17.27 -2.20 17.22
C GLU A 356 -18.72 -2.60 17.52
N ASN A 357 -19.64 -2.22 16.62
CA ASN A 357 -21.06 -2.52 16.75
C ASN A 357 -21.47 -3.90 16.19
N GLY A 358 -20.51 -4.64 15.61
CA GLY A 358 -20.81 -5.93 14.97
C GLY A 358 -21.64 -5.83 13.68
N ASN A 359 -21.71 -4.65 13.07
CA ASN A 359 -22.52 -4.35 11.87
C ASN A 359 -21.70 -4.40 10.57
N PHE A 360 -20.51 -4.97 10.59
CA PHE A 360 -19.70 -5.17 9.40
C PHE A 360 -20.07 -6.51 8.75
N ASP A 361 -20.56 -6.47 7.51
CA ASP A 361 -21.03 -7.68 6.78
C ASP A 361 -19.90 -8.71 6.56
N TRP A 362 -18.67 -8.24 6.57
CA TRP A 362 -17.45 -9.03 6.46
C TRP A 362 -16.83 -9.34 7.83
N ALA A 363 -17.64 -9.48 8.87
CA ALA A 363 -17.16 -9.73 10.24
C ALA A 363 -16.29 -11.00 10.35
N HIS A 364 -16.41 -11.94 9.40
CA HIS A 364 -15.51 -13.07 9.27
C HIS A 364 -14.05 -12.67 9.03
N LEU A 365 -13.80 -11.55 8.33
CA LEU A 365 -12.45 -11.04 8.10
C LEU A 365 -11.86 -10.35 9.34
N ALA A 366 -12.66 -10.09 10.35
CA ALA A 366 -12.23 -9.45 11.59
C ALA A 366 -11.95 -10.46 12.73
N HIS A 367 -11.83 -11.75 12.42
CA HIS A 367 -11.63 -12.81 13.41
C HIS A 367 -10.36 -12.57 14.26
N SER A 368 -9.28 -12.11 13.64
CA SER A 368 -8.02 -11.79 14.31
C SER A 368 -8.14 -10.65 15.33
N ILE A 369 -9.07 -9.71 15.10
CA ILE A 369 -9.28 -8.52 15.94
C ILE A 369 -10.37 -8.78 16.99
N TRP A 370 -11.46 -9.44 16.59
CA TRP A 370 -12.62 -9.73 17.47
C TRP A 370 -13.04 -11.20 17.44
N PRO A 371 -12.17 -12.12 17.81
CA PRO A 371 -12.46 -13.56 17.76
C PRO A 371 -13.78 -13.92 18.49
N LYS A 372 -14.04 -13.31 19.65
CA LYS A 372 -15.27 -13.53 20.39
C LYS A 372 -16.54 -13.26 19.57
N ARG A 373 -16.58 -12.10 18.88
CA ARG A 373 -17.75 -11.73 18.07
C ARG A 373 -17.95 -12.63 16.87
N VAL A 374 -16.85 -12.99 16.20
CA VAL A 374 -16.90 -13.86 15.01
C VAL A 374 -17.29 -15.27 15.39
N ILE A 375 -16.70 -15.86 16.42
CA ILE A 375 -17.03 -17.21 16.90
C ILE A 375 -18.49 -17.29 17.36
N GLN A 376 -19.01 -16.27 18.03
CA GLN A 376 -20.43 -16.22 18.39
C GLN A 376 -21.34 -16.21 17.17
N LYS A 377 -21.00 -15.48 16.11
CA LYS A 377 -21.76 -15.49 14.84
C LYS A 377 -21.67 -16.84 14.11
N CYS A 378 -20.57 -17.58 14.26
CA CYS A 378 -20.42 -18.92 13.69
C CYS A 378 -21.43 -19.93 14.25
N ILE A 379 -22.05 -19.67 15.40
CA ILE A 379 -23.13 -20.50 15.95
C ILE A 379 -24.38 -20.43 15.08
N ASP A 380 -24.68 -19.24 14.55
CA ASP A 380 -25.89 -18.97 13.77
C ASP A 380 -25.67 -19.09 12.25
N ASP A 381 -24.43 -18.97 11.79
CA ASP A 381 -24.05 -18.98 10.37
C ASP A 381 -22.97 -20.04 10.10
N ARG A 382 -23.40 -21.16 9.48
CA ARG A 382 -22.50 -22.24 9.12
C ARG A 382 -21.49 -21.84 8.04
N SER A 383 -21.87 -20.97 7.11
CA SER A 383 -20.93 -20.51 6.07
C SER A 383 -19.76 -19.75 6.68
N LEU A 384 -20.05 -18.96 7.70
CA LEU A 384 -19.04 -18.27 8.49
C LEU A 384 -18.19 -19.26 9.30
N ALA A 385 -18.81 -20.27 9.91
CA ALA A 385 -18.10 -21.32 10.63
C ALA A 385 -17.15 -22.11 9.72
N ILE A 386 -17.55 -22.43 8.49
CA ILE A 386 -16.68 -23.08 7.48
C ILE A 386 -15.51 -22.16 7.13
N ALA A 387 -15.77 -20.88 6.88
CA ALA A 387 -14.74 -19.93 6.51
C ALA A 387 -13.63 -19.79 7.57
N HIS A 388 -13.96 -19.99 8.84
CA HIS A 388 -13.04 -19.91 9.97
C HIS A 388 -12.60 -21.29 10.53
N GLY A 389 -12.99 -22.38 9.90
CA GLY A 389 -12.62 -23.74 10.35
C GLY A 389 -13.27 -24.20 11.65
N HIS A 390 -14.43 -23.63 12.00
CA HIS A 390 -15.16 -23.95 13.23
C HIS A 390 -16.43 -24.79 12.97
N ASP A 391 -16.73 -25.16 11.72
CA ASP A 391 -17.95 -25.87 11.37
C ASP A 391 -18.01 -27.26 11.99
N GLU A 392 -16.93 -28.02 11.95
CA GLU A 392 -16.89 -29.37 12.58
C GLU A 392 -17.08 -29.32 14.11
N ALA A 393 -16.62 -28.23 14.75
CA ALA A 393 -16.78 -28.06 16.19
C ALA A 393 -18.21 -27.63 16.56
N LEU A 394 -18.78 -26.68 15.83
CA LEU A 394 -20.05 -26.01 16.17
C LEU A 394 -21.27 -26.64 15.52
N TRP A 395 -21.12 -27.36 14.40
CA TRP A 395 -22.21 -27.90 13.61
C TRP A 395 -22.16 -29.44 13.54
N ALA A 396 -23.30 -30.06 13.37
CA ALA A 396 -23.42 -31.49 13.19
C ALA A 396 -24.43 -31.82 12.07
N GLU A 397 -24.09 -32.82 11.30
CA GLU A 397 -25.03 -33.37 10.31
C GLU A 397 -26.08 -34.21 11.00
N THR A 398 -27.34 -33.95 10.75
CA THR A 398 -28.50 -34.65 11.28
C THR A 398 -29.42 -35.09 10.14
N THR A 399 -30.23 -36.10 10.34
CA THR A 399 -31.20 -36.55 9.34
C THR A 399 -32.58 -36.07 9.76
N ASP A 400 -33.30 -35.42 8.85
CA ASP A 400 -34.66 -34.98 9.11
C ASP A 400 -35.65 -36.16 9.08
N ALA A 401 -36.93 -35.91 9.43
CA ALA A 401 -37.99 -36.92 9.43
C ALA A 401 -38.27 -37.52 8.05
N THR A 402 -37.73 -36.94 6.96
CA THR A 402 -37.88 -37.43 5.58
C THR A 402 -36.66 -38.22 5.10
N GLY A 403 -35.63 -38.40 5.96
CA GLY A 403 -34.39 -39.09 5.62
C GLY A 403 -33.37 -38.23 4.90
N LYS A 404 -33.58 -36.90 4.78
CA LYS A 404 -32.63 -35.99 4.17
C LYS A 404 -31.64 -35.46 5.21
N SER A 405 -30.38 -35.40 4.80
CA SER A 405 -29.32 -34.80 5.59
C SER A 405 -29.51 -33.27 5.75
N LYS A 406 -29.41 -32.80 6.98
CA LYS A 406 -29.47 -31.37 7.34
C LYS A 406 -28.41 -31.06 8.38
N TRP A 407 -27.74 -29.93 8.19
CA TRP A 407 -26.79 -29.40 9.17
C TRP A 407 -27.54 -28.61 10.23
N GLN A 408 -27.21 -28.84 11.50
CA GLN A 408 -27.75 -28.10 12.63
C GLN A 408 -26.63 -27.75 13.61
N THR A 409 -26.79 -26.62 14.28
CA THR A 409 -25.90 -26.21 15.38
C THR A 409 -25.95 -27.26 16.50
N ARG A 410 -24.82 -27.62 17.06
CA ARG A 410 -24.74 -28.56 18.20
C ARG A 410 -25.43 -27.95 19.42
N GLN A 411 -26.07 -28.80 20.24
CA GLN A 411 -26.77 -28.34 21.45
C GLN A 411 -25.86 -27.65 22.47
N ASN A 412 -24.56 -27.96 22.45
CA ASN A 412 -23.52 -27.34 23.30
C ASN A 412 -22.65 -26.34 22.57
N ALA A 413 -23.09 -25.79 21.43
CA ALA A 413 -22.31 -24.90 20.59
C ALA A 413 -21.83 -23.62 21.33
N GLU A 414 -22.65 -23.07 22.25
CA GLU A 414 -22.27 -21.95 23.07
C GLU A 414 -21.07 -22.25 23.99
N ALA A 415 -21.07 -23.41 24.64
CA ALA A 415 -19.96 -23.83 25.50
C ALA A 415 -18.69 -24.09 24.67
N ILE A 416 -18.82 -24.69 23.49
CA ILE A 416 -17.70 -24.89 22.57
C ILE A 416 -17.17 -23.54 22.08
N ALA A 417 -18.03 -22.60 21.76
CA ALA A 417 -17.62 -21.26 21.35
C ALA A 417 -16.85 -20.53 22.46
N GLU A 418 -17.27 -20.64 23.72
CA GLU A 418 -16.53 -20.07 24.86
C GLU A 418 -15.14 -20.71 25.01
N GLU A 419 -15.03 -22.02 24.81
CA GLU A 419 -13.75 -22.72 24.82
C GLU A 419 -12.84 -22.25 23.70
N LEU A 420 -13.34 -22.16 22.48
CA LEU A 420 -12.60 -21.63 21.31
C LEU A 420 -12.12 -20.20 21.53
N ILE A 421 -12.95 -19.34 22.12
CA ILE A 421 -12.59 -17.97 22.49
C ILE A 421 -11.46 -17.95 23.51
N SER A 422 -11.54 -18.82 24.52
CA SER A 422 -10.52 -18.87 25.57
C SER A 422 -9.15 -19.33 25.04
N GLN A 423 -9.12 -20.23 24.06
CA GLN A 423 -7.90 -20.71 23.42
C GLN A 423 -7.22 -19.65 22.55
N GLN A 424 -7.94 -18.64 22.08
CA GLN A 424 -7.40 -17.56 21.25
C GLN A 424 -6.99 -16.31 22.04
N THR A 425 -7.32 -16.26 23.32
CA THR A 425 -7.02 -15.13 24.19
C THR A 425 -5.67 -15.30 24.94
N VAL A 426 -4.90 -16.35 24.63
CA VAL A 426 -3.57 -16.67 25.19
C VAL A 426 -2.46 -16.20 24.18
#